data_ec823b7a32dba89f91088a4b4427a41b
#
_entry.id   ec823b7a32dba89f91088a4b4427a41b
#
_cell.length_a   1.000
_cell.length_b   1.000
_cell.length_c   1.000
_cell.angle_alpha   90.00
_cell.angle_beta   90.00
_cell.angle_gamma   90.00
#
_symmetry.space_group_name_H-M   'P 1'
#
loop_
_entity.id
_entity.type
_entity.pdbx_description
1 polymer ?
#
loop_
_entity_poly.entity_id
_entity_poly.type
_entity_poly.pdbx_seq_one_letter_code
_entity_poly.pdbx_strand_id
1 'polypeptide(L)'
;MLVAPAPDDQADSSIGIYIYLRDGEHSLLRLAAAAPNKVWGSTEPDGIFGQEPSIKALPNGSLAVTSQNDAIGRDRWEQTLTLAFRNNAFVVAGYTYVYRDTLNPDGGYSCDYNVLTGKATKGGKDLKTEGKTVKIEDWEDDLGQKGCGVSQ
;
A
#
# COMPACT_ATOMS: atom_id res chain seq x y z
N MET A 1 12.10 -4.59 -0.26
CA MET A 1 11.94 -5.91 0.39
C MET A 1 10.77 -5.83 1.35
N LEU A 2 9.92 -6.81 1.38
CA LEU A 2 8.90 -7.01 2.40
C LEU A 2 9.45 -7.96 3.47
N VAL A 3 9.20 -7.65 4.73
CA VAL A 3 9.71 -8.44 5.87
C VAL A 3 8.56 -8.69 6.83
N ALA A 4 8.31 -9.97 7.10
CA ALA A 4 7.36 -10.39 8.13
C ALA A 4 7.82 -9.97 9.53
N PRO A 5 6.91 -9.77 10.48
CA PRO A 5 7.25 -9.52 11.88
C PRO A 5 8.01 -10.71 12.49
N ALA A 6 8.73 -10.46 13.59
CA ALA A 6 9.37 -11.52 14.35
C ALA A 6 8.31 -12.46 14.96
N PRO A 7 8.64 -13.76 15.16
CA PRO A 7 7.68 -14.77 15.65
C PRO A 7 7.02 -14.45 17.00
N ASP A 8 7.67 -13.63 17.82
CA ASP A 8 7.16 -13.24 19.15
C ASP A 8 6.14 -12.10 19.10
N ASP A 9 6.01 -11.42 17.95
CA ASP A 9 5.08 -10.29 17.76
C ASP A 9 3.76 -10.73 17.09
N GLN A 10 3.27 -11.92 17.38
CA GLN A 10 2.10 -12.56 16.75
C GLN A 10 0.76 -11.83 16.88
N ALA A 11 0.72 -10.65 17.47
CA ALA A 11 -0.52 -9.87 17.59
C ALA A 11 -0.86 -9.05 16.34
N ASP A 12 0.08 -8.85 15.41
CA ASP A 12 -0.10 -8.00 14.26
C ASP A 12 0.40 -8.69 12.99
N SER A 13 -0.52 -9.02 12.07
CA SER A 13 -0.22 -9.61 10.76
C SER A 13 0.38 -8.60 9.77
N SER A 14 0.94 -7.52 10.25
CA SER A 14 1.48 -6.44 9.44
C SER A 14 2.92 -6.73 9.01
N ILE A 15 3.20 -6.47 7.75
CA ILE A 15 4.49 -6.67 7.11
C ILE A 15 5.19 -5.33 6.94
N GLY A 16 6.50 -5.30 7.21
CA GLY A 16 7.33 -4.12 7.04
C GLY A 16 7.85 -3.94 5.60
N ILE A 17 7.92 -2.69 5.16
CA ILE A 17 8.55 -2.29 3.90
C ILE A 17 9.94 -1.75 4.20
N TYR A 18 10.97 -2.34 3.59
CA TYR A 18 12.35 -1.89 3.70
C TYR A 18 12.93 -1.65 2.30
N ILE A 19 13.36 -0.42 2.04
CA ILE A 19 13.87 0.00 0.75
C ILE A 19 15.34 0.35 0.89
N TYR A 20 16.17 -0.29 0.07
CA TYR A 20 17.59 -0.06 0.01
C TYR A 20 17.95 0.54 -1.34
N LEU A 21 18.76 1.59 -1.32
CA LEU A 21 19.35 2.18 -2.52
C LEU A 21 20.81 1.77 -2.62
N ARG A 22 21.26 1.53 -3.85
CA ARG A 22 22.68 1.29 -4.13
C ARG A 22 23.45 2.61 -4.05
N ASP A 23 24.51 2.61 -3.28
CA ASP A 23 25.52 3.66 -3.35
C ASP A 23 26.33 3.47 -4.65
N GLY A 24 26.34 4.48 -5.51
CA GLY A 24 27.01 4.41 -6.82
C GLY A 24 28.52 4.25 -6.74
N GLU A 25 29.16 4.66 -5.63
CA GLU A 25 30.61 4.63 -5.48
C GLU A 25 31.13 3.30 -4.91
N HIS A 26 30.39 2.65 -4.02
CA HIS A 26 30.90 1.51 -3.24
C HIS A 26 30.14 0.21 -3.46
N SER A 27 29.17 0.16 -4.34
CA SER A 27 28.29 -1.01 -4.55
C SER A 27 27.56 -1.51 -3.30
N LEU A 28 27.53 -0.70 -2.24
CA LEU A 28 26.84 -1.01 -0.99
C LEU A 28 25.37 -0.65 -1.08
N LEU A 29 24.55 -1.39 -0.35
CA LEU A 29 23.13 -1.07 -0.17
C LEU A 29 22.97 -0.25 1.11
N ARG A 30 22.39 0.94 0.99
CA ARG A 30 22.05 1.83 2.09
C ARG A 30 20.55 1.81 2.31
N LEU A 31 20.12 1.60 3.54
CA LEU A 31 18.70 1.71 3.91
C LEU A 31 18.21 3.13 3.65
N ALA A 32 17.19 3.27 2.82
CA ALA A 32 16.62 4.54 2.40
C ALA A 32 15.22 4.79 2.98
N ALA A 33 14.49 3.74 3.33
CA ALA A 33 13.23 3.81 4.04
C ALA A 33 12.99 2.53 4.84
N ALA A 34 12.42 2.67 6.05
CA ALA A 34 12.01 1.58 6.90
C ALA A 34 10.62 1.90 7.47
N ALA A 35 9.61 1.19 7.01
CA ALA A 35 8.22 1.37 7.39
C ALA A 35 7.68 0.02 7.91
N PRO A 36 7.91 -0.30 9.18
CA PRO A 36 7.36 -1.50 9.81
C PRO A 36 5.83 -1.42 9.86
N ASN A 37 5.17 -2.55 9.84
CA ASN A 37 3.72 -2.68 10.04
C ASN A 37 2.88 -1.81 9.08
N LYS A 38 3.26 -1.73 7.79
CA LYS A 38 2.55 -0.93 6.77
C LYS A 38 1.81 -1.74 5.73
N VAL A 39 1.98 -3.06 5.73
CA VAL A 39 1.35 -3.94 4.73
C VAL A 39 0.65 -5.08 5.44
N TRP A 40 -0.64 -5.19 5.21
CA TRP A 40 -1.42 -6.31 5.71
C TRP A 40 -1.19 -7.55 4.83
N GLY A 41 -1.14 -8.73 5.45
CA GLY A 41 -1.03 -9.99 4.73
C GLY A 41 -0.15 -11.01 5.44
N SER A 42 0.10 -12.14 4.77
CA SER A 42 1.00 -13.18 5.22
C SER A 42 2.01 -13.53 4.13
N THR A 43 3.27 -13.68 4.51
CA THR A 43 4.34 -14.19 3.63
C THR A 43 4.75 -15.61 4.00
N GLU A 44 4.09 -16.23 4.97
CA GLU A 44 4.39 -17.57 5.45
C GLU A 44 3.95 -18.63 4.43
N PRO A 45 4.70 -19.74 4.26
CA PRO A 45 4.30 -20.84 3.38
C PRO A 45 2.94 -21.45 3.71
N ASP A 46 2.58 -21.42 4.99
CA ASP A 46 1.30 -21.91 5.52
C ASP A 46 0.28 -20.79 5.69
N GLY A 47 0.58 -19.58 5.15
CA GLY A 47 -0.31 -18.44 5.17
C GLY A 47 -1.60 -18.68 4.41
N ILE A 48 -2.62 -17.85 4.68
CA ILE A 48 -3.90 -17.98 4.01
C ILE A 48 -3.75 -17.53 2.56
N PHE A 49 -4.05 -18.41 1.63
CA PHE A 49 -4.08 -18.13 0.21
C PHE A 49 -4.94 -16.89 -0.09
N GLY A 50 -4.47 -16.02 -0.98
CA GLY A 50 -5.18 -14.79 -1.33
C GLY A 50 -4.91 -13.60 -0.39
N GLN A 51 -3.85 -13.70 0.43
CA GLN A 51 -3.41 -12.61 1.32
C GLN A 51 -1.93 -12.25 1.11
N GLU A 52 -1.31 -12.77 0.07
CA GLU A 52 0.11 -12.57 -0.18
C GLU A 52 0.36 -11.14 -0.69
N PRO A 53 1.12 -10.33 0.06
CA PRO A 53 1.49 -9.01 -0.42
C PRO A 53 2.62 -9.09 -1.44
N SER A 54 2.71 -8.07 -2.28
CA SER A 54 3.77 -7.99 -3.29
C SER A 54 4.39 -6.60 -3.37
N ILE A 55 5.64 -6.55 -3.82
CA ILE A 55 6.33 -5.31 -4.18
C ILE A 55 6.91 -5.42 -5.59
N LYS A 56 6.67 -4.42 -6.42
CA LYS A 56 7.08 -4.40 -7.82
C LYS A 56 7.63 -3.04 -8.21
N ALA A 57 8.78 -3.04 -8.90
CA ALA A 57 9.29 -1.84 -9.56
C ALA A 57 8.48 -1.51 -10.81
N LEU A 58 8.12 -0.25 -10.96
CA LEU A 58 7.39 0.27 -12.12
C LEU A 58 8.37 0.90 -13.14
N PRO A 59 8.01 0.96 -14.43
CA PRO A 59 8.88 1.51 -15.47
C PRO A 59 9.29 2.98 -15.25
N ASN A 60 8.49 3.73 -14.51
CA ASN A 60 8.76 5.13 -14.16
C ASN A 60 9.67 5.31 -12.93
N GLY A 61 10.24 4.23 -12.42
CA GLY A 61 11.11 4.23 -11.23
C GLY A 61 10.38 4.27 -9.88
N SER A 62 9.04 4.24 -9.89
CA SER A 62 8.24 4.09 -8.67
C SER A 62 8.16 2.63 -8.25
N LEU A 63 7.72 2.37 -7.02
CA LEU A 63 7.42 1.03 -6.51
C LEU A 63 5.91 0.91 -6.28
N ALA A 64 5.33 -0.20 -6.69
CA ALA A 64 3.98 -0.60 -6.29
C ALA A 64 4.08 -1.61 -5.15
N VAL A 65 3.38 -1.37 -4.05
CA VAL A 65 3.23 -2.29 -2.92
C VAL A 65 1.77 -2.64 -2.82
N THR A 66 1.44 -3.90 -3.06
CA THR A 66 0.06 -4.39 -3.08
C THR A 66 -0.18 -5.31 -1.89
N SER A 67 -1.32 -5.13 -1.24
CA SER A 67 -1.88 -6.04 -0.25
C SER A 67 -3.34 -6.32 -0.55
N GLN A 68 -3.83 -7.47 -0.12
CA GLN A 68 -5.18 -7.91 -0.48
C GLN A 68 -5.77 -8.85 0.56
N ASN A 69 -7.10 -8.87 0.64
CA ASN A 69 -7.89 -9.91 1.27
C ASN A 69 -8.82 -10.53 0.23
N ASP A 70 -8.40 -11.61 -0.38
CA ASP A 70 -9.19 -12.33 -1.38
C ASP A 70 -9.72 -13.68 -0.87
N ALA A 71 -9.50 -13.99 0.40
CA ALA A 71 -9.80 -15.30 1.00
C ALA A 71 -10.73 -15.27 2.22
N ILE A 72 -10.72 -14.22 3.03
CA ILE A 72 -11.40 -14.19 4.32
C ILE A 72 -12.62 -13.27 4.32
N GLY A 73 -13.74 -13.81 4.84
CA GLY A 73 -14.94 -13.03 5.11
C GLY A 73 -15.73 -12.67 3.85
N ARG A 74 -16.71 -11.81 4.01
CA ARG A 74 -17.57 -11.27 2.96
C ARG A 74 -16.86 -10.18 2.14
N ASP A 75 -16.11 -9.35 2.84
CA ASP A 75 -15.48 -8.15 2.29
C ASP A 75 -14.12 -8.52 1.68
N ARG A 76 -14.03 -8.44 0.37
CA ARG A 76 -12.80 -8.65 -0.40
C ARG A 76 -12.23 -7.31 -0.80
N TRP A 77 -10.93 -7.15 -0.70
CA TRP A 77 -10.29 -5.91 -1.09
C TRP A 77 -8.86 -6.11 -1.57
N GLU A 78 -8.43 -5.22 -2.41
CA GLU A 78 -7.05 -5.06 -2.83
C GLU A 78 -6.67 -3.59 -2.69
N GLN A 79 -5.51 -3.32 -2.13
CA GLN A 79 -4.93 -1.97 -2.12
C GLN A 79 -3.54 -1.97 -2.71
N THR A 80 -3.19 -0.90 -3.40
CA THR A 80 -1.85 -0.67 -3.94
C THR A 80 -1.36 0.72 -3.55
N LEU A 81 -0.24 0.77 -2.86
CA LEU A 81 0.51 2.00 -2.63
C LEU A 81 1.52 2.19 -3.75
N THR A 82 1.50 3.35 -4.41
CA THR A 82 2.54 3.75 -5.35
C THR A 82 3.53 4.64 -4.62
N LEU A 83 4.77 4.17 -4.46
CA LEU A 83 5.84 4.90 -3.78
C LEU A 83 6.74 5.57 -4.80
N ALA A 84 6.97 6.86 -4.66
CA ALA A 84 7.88 7.63 -5.49
C ALA A 84 9.03 8.19 -4.64
N PHE A 85 10.25 8.20 -5.20
CA PHE A 85 11.39 8.85 -4.55
C PHE A 85 11.37 10.35 -4.85
N ARG A 86 11.19 11.16 -3.80
CA ARG A 86 11.11 12.62 -3.88
C ARG A 86 11.87 13.25 -2.70
N ASN A 87 12.69 14.26 -2.98
CA ASN A 87 13.41 15.02 -1.95
C ASN A 87 14.13 14.10 -0.93
N ASN A 88 14.85 13.10 -1.43
CA ASN A 88 15.57 12.09 -0.64
C ASN A 88 14.72 11.22 0.30
N ALA A 89 13.44 11.10 0.03
CA ALA A 89 12.52 10.22 0.77
C ALA A 89 11.60 9.43 -0.16
N PHE A 90 11.14 8.28 0.29
CA PHE A 90 10.05 7.57 -0.37
C PHE A 90 8.72 8.09 0.15
N VAL A 91 7.91 8.66 -0.75
CA VAL A 91 6.59 9.20 -0.44
C VAL A 91 5.51 8.38 -1.13
N VAL A 92 4.33 8.31 -0.51
CA VAL A 92 3.16 7.71 -1.14
C VAL A 92 2.60 8.70 -2.15
N ALA A 93 2.78 8.38 -3.44
CA ALA A 93 2.32 9.21 -4.55
C ALA A 93 0.90 8.85 -5.00
N GLY A 94 0.51 7.58 -4.85
CA GLY A 94 -0.80 7.06 -5.24
C GLY A 94 -1.30 5.98 -4.28
N TYR A 95 -2.60 5.90 -4.17
CA TYR A 95 -3.34 4.88 -3.45
C TYR A 95 -4.48 4.39 -4.32
N THR A 96 -4.46 3.11 -4.67
CA THR A 96 -5.54 2.45 -5.39
C THR A 96 -6.21 1.46 -4.47
N TYR A 97 -7.53 1.45 -4.44
CA TYR A 97 -8.32 0.54 -3.60
C TYR A 97 -9.46 -0.06 -4.40
N VAL A 98 -9.59 -1.36 -4.35
CA VAL A 98 -10.69 -2.12 -4.96
C VAL A 98 -11.40 -2.87 -3.85
N TYR A 99 -12.70 -2.66 -3.73
CA TYR A 99 -13.57 -3.34 -2.79
C TYR A 99 -14.60 -4.19 -3.53
N ARG A 100 -14.84 -5.39 -3.03
CA ARG A 100 -15.85 -6.33 -3.55
C ARG A 100 -16.63 -6.94 -2.37
N ASP A 101 -17.93 -6.89 -2.48
CA ASP A 101 -18.82 -7.60 -1.56
C ASP A 101 -19.23 -8.94 -2.20
N THR A 102 -18.88 -10.07 -1.56
CA THR A 102 -19.17 -11.41 -2.13
C THR A 102 -20.65 -11.76 -2.12
N LEU A 103 -21.48 -11.09 -1.32
CA LEU A 103 -22.92 -11.29 -1.24
C LEU A 103 -23.72 -10.24 -2.01
N ASN A 104 -23.09 -9.12 -2.40
CA ASN A 104 -23.70 -8.05 -3.18
C ASN A 104 -22.73 -7.55 -4.26
N PRO A 105 -22.68 -8.19 -5.44
CA PRO A 105 -21.75 -7.81 -6.50
C PRO A 105 -21.83 -6.34 -6.94
N ASP A 106 -23.02 -5.73 -6.84
CA ASP A 106 -23.25 -4.32 -7.19
C ASP A 106 -22.75 -3.36 -6.10
N GLY A 107 -22.42 -3.84 -4.92
CA GLY A 107 -21.88 -3.05 -3.81
C GLY A 107 -20.38 -2.77 -3.90
N GLY A 108 -19.70 -3.34 -4.90
CA GLY A 108 -18.27 -3.13 -5.11
C GLY A 108 -17.94 -1.75 -5.65
N TYR A 109 -16.72 -1.29 -5.39
CA TYR A 109 -16.18 -0.05 -5.98
C TYR A 109 -14.66 -0.12 -6.13
N SER A 110 -14.16 0.73 -7.02
CA SER A 110 -12.73 1.02 -7.14
C SER A 110 -12.48 2.49 -6.84
N CYS A 111 -11.34 2.80 -6.26
CA CYS A 111 -10.85 4.15 -6.08
C CYS A 111 -9.41 4.23 -6.54
N ASP A 112 -9.08 5.27 -7.29
CA ASP A 112 -7.73 5.70 -7.61
C ASP A 112 -7.51 7.10 -7.04
N TYR A 113 -6.55 7.25 -6.14
CA TYR A 113 -6.26 8.50 -5.44
C TYR A 113 -4.80 8.91 -5.65
N ASN A 114 -4.60 10.04 -6.30
CA ASN A 114 -3.30 10.68 -6.39
C ASN A 114 -3.07 11.53 -5.13
N VAL A 115 -2.26 11.01 -4.21
CA VAL A 115 -2.00 11.61 -2.90
C VAL A 115 -1.35 12.98 -3.03
N LEU A 116 -0.42 13.13 -3.99
CA LEU A 116 0.34 14.38 -4.18
C LEU A 116 -0.52 15.54 -4.68
N THR A 117 -1.54 15.25 -5.47
CA THR A 117 -2.40 16.29 -6.08
C THR A 117 -3.77 16.41 -5.44
N GLY A 118 -4.18 15.45 -4.63
CA GLY A 118 -5.50 15.39 -4.03
C GLY A 118 -6.63 14.98 -5.00
N LYS A 119 -6.31 14.58 -6.23
CA LYS A 119 -7.30 14.10 -7.20
C LYS A 119 -7.60 12.63 -6.95
N ALA A 120 -8.87 12.27 -6.94
CA ALA A 120 -9.29 10.88 -6.86
C ALA A 120 -10.46 10.60 -7.81
N THR A 121 -10.62 9.32 -8.17
CA THR A 121 -11.78 8.82 -8.89
C THR A 121 -12.32 7.61 -8.13
N LYS A 122 -13.60 7.62 -7.75
CA LYS A 122 -14.28 6.51 -7.08
C LYS A 122 -15.51 6.09 -7.84
N GLY A 123 -15.57 4.83 -8.27
CA GLY A 123 -16.70 4.33 -9.05
C GLY A 123 -17.01 5.18 -10.29
N GLY A 124 -15.97 5.70 -10.96
CA GLY A 124 -16.10 6.57 -12.12
C GLY A 124 -16.48 8.03 -11.82
N LYS A 125 -16.56 8.44 -10.55
CA LYS A 125 -16.85 9.82 -10.15
C LYS A 125 -15.58 10.50 -9.66
N ASP A 126 -15.31 11.68 -10.16
CA ASP A 126 -14.18 12.49 -9.76
C ASP A 126 -14.41 13.10 -8.37
N LEU A 127 -13.39 13.00 -7.54
CA LEU A 127 -13.30 13.59 -6.21
C LEU A 127 -12.06 14.47 -6.15
N LYS A 128 -12.11 15.49 -5.30
CA LYS A 128 -10.96 16.35 -5.06
C LYS A 128 -10.82 16.60 -3.57
N THR A 129 -9.64 16.29 -3.07
CA THR A 129 -9.22 16.58 -1.70
C THR A 129 -7.99 17.48 -1.74
N GLU A 130 -7.39 17.73 -0.60
CA GLU A 130 -6.11 18.44 -0.53
C GLU A 130 -4.96 17.47 -0.84
N GLY A 131 -4.06 17.87 -1.75
CA GLY A 131 -2.83 17.11 -2.04
C GLY A 131 -1.88 17.14 -0.84
N LYS A 132 -1.20 16.02 -0.59
CA LYS A 132 -0.29 15.86 0.55
C LYS A 132 1.01 15.19 0.12
N THR A 133 2.09 15.52 0.81
CA THR A 133 3.35 14.77 0.71
C THR A 133 3.51 13.99 2.00
N VAL A 134 3.31 12.67 1.94
CA VAL A 134 3.36 11.76 3.08
C VAL A 134 4.46 10.74 2.82
N LYS A 135 5.42 10.62 3.72
CA LYS A 135 6.44 9.57 3.65
C LYS A 135 5.82 8.21 3.93
N ILE A 136 6.44 7.15 3.43
CA ILE A 136 5.93 5.80 3.66
C ILE A 136 5.94 5.43 5.15
N GLU A 137 6.89 5.94 5.92
CA GLU A 137 6.97 5.74 7.36
C GLU A 137 5.77 6.34 8.11
N ASP A 138 5.24 7.46 7.59
CA ASP A 138 4.13 8.22 8.19
C ASP A 138 2.77 7.87 7.55
N TRP A 139 2.74 6.92 6.63
CA TRP A 139 1.51 6.52 5.95
C TRP A 139 0.59 5.74 6.88
N GLU A 140 -0.70 6.07 6.84
CA GLU A 140 -1.77 5.29 7.45
C GLU A 140 -2.87 5.05 6.40
N ASP A 141 -3.44 3.85 6.37
CA ASP A 141 -4.45 3.46 5.38
C ASP A 141 -5.71 4.33 5.43
N ASP A 142 -6.01 4.87 6.60
CA ASP A 142 -7.06 5.87 6.81
C ASP A 142 -6.89 7.12 5.92
N LEU A 143 -5.66 7.52 5.61
CA LEU A 143 -5.40 8.65 4.70
C LEU A 143 -5.87 8.32 3.29
N GLY A 144 -5.60 7.08 2.84
CA GLY A 144 -6.06 6.57 1.56
C GLY A 144 -7.59 6.49 1.50
N GLN A 145 -8.20 5.90 2.52
CA GLN A 145 -9.67 5.76 2.61
C GLN A 145 -10.36 7.13 2.59
N LYS A 146 -9.87 8.09 3.38
CA LYS A 146 -10.40 9.48 3.38
C LYS A 146 -10.23 10.16 2.02
N GLY A 147 -9.06 9.95 1.37
CA GLY A 147 -8.83 10.44 0.00
C GLY A 147 -9.83 9.89 -1.01
N CYS A 148 -10.29 8.67 -0.80
CA CYS A 148 -11.33 8.00 -1.58
C CYS A 148 -12.76 8.35 -1.15
N GLY A 149 -12.96 9.26 -0.20
CA GLY A 149 -14.28 9.61 0.31
C GLY A 149 -14.99 8.42 0.97
N VAL A 150 -14.21 7.54 1.62
CA VAL A 150 -14.72 6.46 2.48
C VAL A 150 -14.64 6.96 3.90
N SER A 151 -15.78 7.20 4.52
CA SER A 151 -15.89 7.48 5.95
C SER A 151 -16.00 6.13 6.68
N GLN A 152 -15.22 5.96 7.72
CA GLN A 152 -15.42 4.86 8.67
C GLN A 152 -16.64 5.13 9.53
#